data_7eb4995b43afeb9e577e7684ff9760b4
#
_entry.id   7eb4995b43afeb9e577e7684ff9760b4
#
_cell.length_a   1.000
_cell.length_b   1.000
_cell.length_c   1.000
_cell.angle_alpha   90.00
_cell.angle_beta   90.00
_cell.angle_gamma   90.00
#
_symmetry.space_group_name_H-M   'P 1'
#
loop_
_entity.id
_entity.type
_entity.pdbx_description
1 polymer ?
#
loop_
_entity_poly.entity_id
_entity_poly.type
_entity_poly.pdbx_seq_one_letter_code
_entity_poly.pdbx_strand_id
1 'polypeptide(L)'
;MTLRPLTQALALSLLASAALAQDATPAPTFPVLPPPAMDAPAATEASALDRAIAGDWRTPANVARDRYRHPAQTLAFFGVQPGQNLIEIWPGGGWYSEILAPLQRDAGTYTAVVPRPGKPGDGNDRGNTKLRAMFAAKPEVYGQPTVREVDPAAPVLGAPNSADVVLTFRNAHNWVMAGNEAAMFKAFFDVLKPGGTLGLVDHRARPDQPPAEMKSSGYLPEDYVIGLAKAAGFELADRSEVNANPADTKDYAKGVWTLPPVLTLGEQDRDKYQAIGESDRMTLRFTKPRQ
;
A
#
# COMPACT_ATOMS: atom_id res chain seq x y z
N MET A 1 -60.00 -36.90 -2.85
CA MET A 1 -60.25 -37.01 -4.30
C MET A 1 -58.97 -37.43 -4.95
N THR A 2 -58.94 -38.70 -5.35
CA THR A 2 -57.82 -39.41 -5.93
C THR A 2 -57.81 -39.25 -7.45
N LEU A 3 -56.65 -39.02 -8.05
CA LEU A 3 -56.42 -39.42 -9.43
C LEU A 3 -54.95 -39.85 -9.64
N ARG A 4 -54.78 -41.01 -10.15
CA ARG A 4 -53.62 -41.83 -10.42
C ARG A 4 -52.99 -41.50 -11.82
N PRO A 5 -51.79 -42.00 -12.12
CA PRO A 5 -51.02 -41.66 -13.30
C PRO A 5 -51.30 -42.57 -14.51
N LEU A 6 -51.01 -42.06 -15.70
CA LEU A 6 -50.95 -42.85 -16.94
C LEU A 6 -49.49 -43.18 -17.29
N THR A 7 -49.23 -44.47 -17.32
CA THR A 7 -48.05 -45.08 -17.95
C THR A 7 -48.30 -45.33 -19.43
N GLN A 8 -47.45 -44.92 -20.32
CA GLN A 8 -47.40 -45.40 -21.71
C GLN A 8 -46.10 -46.13 -21.97
N ALA A 9 -46.26 -47.40 -22.31
CA ALA A 9 -45.20 -48.24 -22.81
C ALA A 9 -45.02 -48.06 -24.34
N LEU A 10 -43.82 -47.97 -24.81
CA LEU A 10 -43.49 -47.94 -26.24
C LEU A 10 -42.65 -49.14 -26.57
N ALA A 11 -43.14 -49.90 -27.54
CA ALA A 11 -42.58 -51.17 -27.98
C ALA A 11 -41.30 -51.01 -28.83
N LEU A 12 -40.36 -51.93 -28.61
CA LEU A 12 -39.11 -52.04 -29.33
C LEU A 12 -39.30 -52.92 -30.61
N SER A 13 -39.04 -52.36 -31.78
CA SER A 13 -38.95 -53.11 -33.04
C SER A 13 -37.48 -53.29 -33.41
N LEU A 14 -37.02 -54.53 -33.36
CA LEU A 14 -35.73 -54.96 -33.90
C LEU A 14 -35.80 -55.09 -35.44
N LEU A 15 -35.01 -54.31 -36.13
CA LEU A 15 -34.66 -54.54 -37.53
C LEU A 15 -33.20 -54.98 -37.62
N ALA A 16 -32.97 -56.22 -37.98
CA ALA A 16 -31.64 -56.76 -38.29
C ALA A 16 -31.22 -56.31 -39.71
N SER A 17 -30.11 -55.62 -39.80
CA SER A 17 -29.45 -55.32 -41.08
C SER A 17 -28.12 -56.09 -41.17
N ALA A 18 -27.97 -56.91 -42.15
CA ALA A 18 -26.73 -57.64 -42.46
C ALA A 18 -25.64 -56.65 -42.92
N ALA A 19 -24.52 -56.65 -42.26
CA ALA A 19 -23.33 -55.89 -42.66
C ALA A 19 -22.48 -56.70 -43.65
N LEU A 20 -22.28 -56.12 -44.83
CA LEU A 20 -21.26 -56.55 -45.80
C LEU A 20 -19.89 -56.09 -45.27
N ALA A 21 -18.98 -57.08 -45.10
CA ALA A 21 -17.58 -56.80 -44.79
C ALA A 21 -16.91 -56.19 -46.02
N GLN A 22 -16.47 -54.97 -45.91
CA GLN A 22 -15.53 -54.31 -46.84
C GLN A 22 -14.14 -54.41 -46.27
N ASP A 23 -13.20 -54.99 -47.04
CA ASP A 23 -11.77 -54.98 -46.75
C ASP A 23 -11.26 -53.56 -46.67
N ALA A 24 -10.94 -53.10 -45.45
CA ALA A 24 -10.32 -51.81 -45.24
C ALA A 24 -8.80 -51.92 -45.32
N THR A 25 -8.23 -51.32 -46.33
CA THR A 25 -6.78 -51.13 -46.44
C THR A 25 -6.30 -50.28 -45.24
N PRO A 26 -5.23 -50.65 -44.50
CA PRO A 26 -4.75 -49.88 -43.39
C PRO A 26 -4.23 -48.52 -43.88
N ALA A 27 -4.71 -47.44 -43.25
CA ALA A 27 -4.23 -46.08 -43.48
C ALA A 27 -2.76 -45.91 -43.08
N PRO A 28 -1.96 -45.09 -43.79
CA PRO A 28 -0.56 -44.86 -43.46
C PRO A 28 -0.45 -44.21 -42.10
N THR A 29 0.29 -44.82 -41.20
CA THR A 29 0.67 -44.25 -39.88
C THR A 29 1.73 -43.19 -40.10
N PHE A 30 1.37 -41.92 -39.92
CA PHE A 30 2.33 -40.82 -39.83
C PHE A 30 3.01 -40.84 -38.47
N PRO A 31 4.35 -40.62 -38.41
CA PRO A 31 5.02 -40.47 -37.13
C PRO A 31 4.47 -39.24 -36.39
N VAL A 32 3.91 -39.48 -35.20
CA VAL A 32 3.52 -38.36 -34.28
C VAL A 32 4.80 -37.73 -33.76
N LEU A 33 5.12 -36.54 -34.26
CA LEU A 33 6.19 -35.76 -33.70
C LEU A 33 5.81 -35.42 -32.25
N PRO A 34 6.75 -35.52 -31.28
CA PRO A 34 6.50 -35.04 -29.93
C PRO A 34 6.17 -33.54 -29.98
N PRO A 35 5.25 -33.04 -29.13
CA PRO A 35 4.97 -31.63 -29.07
C PRO A 35 6.29 -30.87 -28.75
N PRO A 36 6.50 -29.70 -29.34
CA PRO A 36 7.68 -28.90 -29.02
C PRO A 36 7.72 -28.69 -27.49
N ALA A 37 8.89 -28.89 -26.90
CA ALA A 37 9.11 -28.62 -25.49
C ALA A 37 8.71 -27.14 -25.26
N MET A 38 7.65 -26.92 -24.51
CA MET A 38 7.31 -25.58 -24.06
C MET A 38 8.42 -25.19 -23.07
N ASP A 39 9.27 -24.28 -23.48
CA ASP A 39 10.23 -23.66 -22.57
C ASP A 39 9.46 -23.15 -21.36
N ALA A 40 9.83 -23.62 -20.16
CA ALA A 40 9.29 -23.05 -18.93
C ALA A 40 9.50 -21.53 -18.99
N PRO A 41 8.48 -20.70 -18.64
CA PRO A 41 8.66 -19.27 -18.67
C PRO A 41 9.92 -18.92 -17.86
N ALA A 42 10.86 -18.23 -18.48
CA ALA A 42 12.06 -17.75 -17.82
C ALA A 42 11.63 -17.04 -16.55
N ALA A 43 12.22 -17.40 -15.42
CA ALA A 43 11.92 -16.75 -14.14
C ALA A 43 12.15 -15.25 -14.33
N THR A 44 11.09 -14.46 -14.24
CA THR A 44 11.17 -13.00 -14.37
C THR A 44 12.12 -12.51 -13.27
N GLU A 45 13.22 -11.85 -13.64
CA GLU A 45 14.14 -11.30 -12.66
C GLU A 45 13.38 -10.38 -11.69
N ALA A 46 13.67 -10.52 -10.39
CA ALA A 46 13.04 -9.69 -9.37
C ALA A 46 13.28 -8.20 -9.66
N SER A 47 12.22 -7.40 -9.59
CA SER A 47 12.34 -5.95 -9.80
C SER A 47 13.24 -5.31 -8.74
N ALA A 48 13.72 -4.08 -8.99
CA ALA A 48 14.47 -3.34 -7.98
C ALA A 48 13.65 -3.12 -6.69
N LEU A 49 12.35 -2.93 -6.83
CA LEU A 49 11.43 -2.82 -5.69
C LEU A 49 11.32 -4.14 -4.93
N ASP A 50 11.19 -5.27 -5.61
CA ASP A 50 11.13 -6.58 -4.96
C ASP A 50 12.42 -6.88 -4.19
N ARG A 51 13.58 -6.55 -4.77
CA ARG A 51 14.87 -6.68 -4.08
C ARG A 51 14.96 -5.78 -2.84
N ALA A 52 14.47 -4.54 -2.92
CA ALA A 52 14.47 -3.64 -1.77
C ALA A 52 13.53 -4.13 -0.65
N ILE A 53 12.39 -4.73 -1.00
CA ILE A 53 11.44 -5.32 -0.03
C ILE A 53 12.01 -6.59 0.61
N ALA A 54 12.71 -7.42 -0.16
CA ALA A 54 13.32 -8.67 0.32
C ALA A 54 14.66 -8.46 1.02
N GLY A 55 15.15 -7.21 1.14
CA GLY A 55 16.47 -6.90 1.67
C GLY A 55 16.69 -7.42 3.09
N ASP A 56 17.83 -8.08 3.32
CA ASP A 56 18.23 -8.67 4.61
C ASP A 56 18.61 -7.61 5.67
N TRP A 57 18.79 -6.38 5.25
CA TRP A 57 19.01 -5.23 6.13
C TRP A 57 17.77 -4.80 6.88
N ARG A 58 16.57 -5.21 6.44
CA ARG A 58 15.29 -4.83 7.04
C ARG A 58 15.11 -5.46 8.42
N THR A 59 14.62 -4.65 9.34
CA THR A 59 14.36 -5.09 10.71
C THR A 59 13.29 -6.19 10.73
N PRO A 60 13.52 -7.37 11.36
CA PRO A 60 12.56 -8.47 11.35
C PRO A 60 11.15 -8.07 11.86
N ALA A 61 11.08 -7.18 12.87
CA ALA A 61 9.82 -6.64 13.38
C ALA A 61 9.07 -5.80 12.32
N ASN A 62 9.79 -5.15 11.40
CA ASN A 62 9.21 -4.43 10.28
C ASN A 62 8.73 -5.40 9.19
N VAL A 63 9.54 -6.40 8.83
CA VAL A 63 9.17 -7.44 7.85
C VAL A 63 7.91 -8.19 8.27
N ALA A 64 7.76 -8.53 9.56
CA ALA A 64 6.57 -9.19 10.10
C ALA A 64 5.25 -8.40 9.86
N ARG A 65 5.34 -7.11 9.58
CA ARG A 65 4.20 -6.22 9.31
C ARG A 65 3.87 -6.07 7.84
N ASP A 66 4.68 -6.63 6.92
CA ASP A 66 4.45 -6.56 5.48
C ASP A 66 3.08 -7.13 5.09
N ARG A 67 2.64 -8.18 5.79
CA ARG A 67 1.31 -8.79 5.62
C ARG A 67 0.12 -7.84 5.85
N TYR A 68 0.35 -6.72 6.55
CA TYR A 68 -0.67 -5.70 6.80
C TYR A 68 -0.47 -4.45 5.94
N ARG A 69 0.71 -4.28 5.34
CA ARG A 69 1.11 -3.05 4.65
C ARG A 69 1.34 -3.22 3.17
N HIS A 70 1.39 -4.48 2.71
CA HIS A 70 1.48 -4.86 1.30
C HIS A 70 2.44 -3.96 0.49
N PRO A 71 3.75 -3.89 0.88
CA PRO A 71 4.67 -2.88 0.36
C PRO A 71 4.80 -2.91 -1.16
N ALA A 72 4.87 -4.10 -1.77
CA ALA A 72 4.99 -4.23 -3.22
C ALA A 72 3.80 -3.61 -3.94
N GLN A 73 2.58 -3.98 -3.56
CA GLN A 73 1.36 -3.51 -4.18
C GLN A 73 1.14 -2.02 -3.90
N THR A 74 1.39 -1.57 -2.66
CA THR A 74 1.20 -0.17 -2.25
C THR A 74 2.15 0.76 -3.01
N LEU A 75 3.45 0.42 -3.08
CA LEU A 75 4.44 1.25 -3.75
C LEU A 75 4.29 1.21 -5.28
N ALA A 76 3.93 0.05 -5.85
CA ALA A 76 3.59 -0.05 -7.27
C ALA A 76 2.35 0.80 -7.63
N PHE A 77 1.32 0.78 -6.79
CA PHE A 77 0.12 1.62 -6.96
C PHE A 77 0.46 3.12 -6.97
N PHE A 78 1.42 3.57 -6.17
CA PHE A 78 1.91 4.95 -6.18
C PHE A 78 2.87 5.26 -7.33
N GLY A 79 3.25 4.28 -8.12
CA GLY A 79 4.19 4.45 -9.23
C GLY A 79 5.62 4.72 -8.79
N VAL A 80 6.02 4.17 -7.65
CA VAL A 80 7.39 4.30 -7.13
C VAL A 80 8.36 3.50 -7.98
N GLN A 81 9.40 4.17 -8.48
CA GLN A 81 10.43 3.61 -9.34
C GLN A 81 11.83 4.05 -8.88
N PRO A 82 12.89 3.31 -9.19
CA PRO A 82 14.26 3.81 -9.06
C PRO A 82 14.47 5.09 -9.88
N GLY A 83 15.35 5.96 -9.44
CA GLY A 83 15.72 7.17 -10.17
C GLY A 83 14.82 8.39 -9.92
N GLN A 84 13.86 8.28 -9.01
CA GLN A 84 12.97 9.38 -8.65
C GLN A 84 13.57 10.25 -7.53
N ASN A 85 13.19 11.52 -7.50
CA ASN A 85 13.35 12.38 -6.33
C ASN A 85 12.15 12.14 -5.40
N LEU A 86 12.34 11.30 -4.40
CA LEU A 86 11.30 10.80 -3.51
C LEU A 86 11.40 11.44 -2.13
N ILE A 87 10.27 11.91 -1.63
CA ILE A 87 10.13 12.44 -0.27
C ILE A 87 9.17 11.55 0.52
N GLU A 88 9.63 11.02 1.66
CA GLU A 88 8.78 10.35 2.66
C GLU A 88 8.50 11.31 3.82
N ILE A 89 7.23 11.51 4.14
CA ILE A 89 6.80 12.44 5.19
C ILE A 89 6.58 11.66 6.49
N TRP A 90 7.29 12.08 7.54
CA TRP A 90 7.23 11.52 8.89
C TRP A 90 7.34 9.99 8.92
N PRO A 91 8.51 9.44 8.52
CA PRO A 91 8.74 8.00 8.42
C PRO A 91 8.62 7.26 9.76
N GLY A 92 8.57 7.99 10.88
CA GLY A 92 8.52 7.40 12.22
C GLY A 92 9.75 6.52 12.48
N GLY A 93 9.52 5.24 12.75
CA GLY A 93 10.59 4.27 12.96
C GLY A 93 11.28 3.75 11.68
N GLY A 94 11.01 4.34 10.51
CA GLY A 94 11.69 4.01 9.26
C GLY A 94 11.20 2.77 8.53
N TRP A 95 9.96 2.33 8.76
CA TRP A 95 9.44 1.11 8.15
C TRP A 95 9.51 1.12 6.61
N TYR A 96 9.01 2.19 5.97
CA TYR A 96 9.14 2.38 4.53
C TYR A 96 10.54 2.87 4.14
N SER A 97 11.22 3.60 5.02
CA SER A 97 12.59 4.07 4.77
C SER A 97 13.58 2.93 4.52
N GLU A 98 13.37 1.76 5.19
CA GLU A 98 14.17 0.54 4.96
C GLU A 98 14.00 -0.03 3.53
N ILE A 99 12.96 0.39 2.80
CA ILE A 99 12.67 0.00 1.41
C ILE A 99 13.03 1.13 0.44
N LEU A 100 12.56 2.34 0.74
CA LEU A 100 12.62 3.48 -0.17
C LEU A 100 14.03 4.06 -0.32
N ALA A 101 14.79 4.15 0.76
CA ALA A 101 16.15 4.69 0.70
C ALA A 101 17.09 3.79 -0.13
N PRO A 102 17.14 2.45 0.07
CA PRO A 102 17.90 1.57 -0.80
C PRO A 102 17.46 1.59 -2.26
N LEU A 103 16.14 1.69 -2.50
CA LEU A 103 15.58 1.76 -3.85
C LEU A 103 16.08 2.99 -4.63
N GLN A 104 16.29 4.11 -3.95
CA GLN A 104 16.74 5.36 -4.58
C GLN A 104 18.27 5.57 -4.51
N ARG A 105 19.01 4.69 -3.82
CA ARG A 105 20.44 4.88 -3.52
C ARG A 105 21.31 5.18 -4.73
N ASP A 106 21.10 4.44 -5.83
CA ASP A 106 22.04 4.43 -6.95
C ASP A 106 21.66 5.37 -8.10
N ALA A 107 20.37 5.78 -8.17
CA ALA A 107 19.89 6.51 -9.36
C ALA A 107 18.96 7.68 -9.03
N GLY A 108 18.42 7.77 -7.81
CA GLY A 108 17.49 8.81 -7.39
C GLY A 108 17.95 9.54 -6.12
N THR A 109 17.02 10.22 -5.50
CA THR A 109 17.22 10.81 -4.16
C THR A 109 16.11 10.39 -3.22
N TYR A 110 16.48 10.13 -1.97
CA TYR A 110 15.51 9.89 -0.90
C TYR A 110 15.67 10.95 0.19
N THR A 111 14.57 11.64 0.49
CA THR A 111 14.48 12.62 1.58
C THR A 111 13.43 12.18 2.60
N ALA A 112 13.86 11.95 3.83
CA ALA A 112 12.99 11.79 4.99
C ALA A 112 12.66 13.19 5.56
N VAL A 113 11.43 13.63 5.43
CA VAL A 113 10.95 14.85 6.09
C VAL A 113 10.42 14.48 7.46
N VAL A 114 10.97 15.09 8.50
CA VAL A 114 10.64 14.81 9.90
C VAL A 114 10.19 16.07 10.63
N PRO A 115 9.35 15.96 11.68
CA PRO A 115 8.96 17.11 12.43
C PRO A 115 10.17 17.72 13.17
N ARG A 116 10.25 19.05 13.17
CA ARG A 116 11.26 19.75 13.96
C ARG A 116 11.04 19.49 15.45
N PRO A 117 12.08 19.17 16.24
CA PRO A 117 11.97 19.07 17.67
C PRO A 117 11.53 20.39 18.31
N GLY A 118 10.61 20.31 19.27
CA GLY A 118 10.23 21.47 20.09
C GLY A 118 11.31 21.85 21.10
N LYS A 119 12.02 20.82 21.58
CA LYS A 119 13.18 20.96 22.50
C LYS A 119 14.10 19.75 22.41
N PRO A 120 15.37 19.89 22.78
CA PRO A 120 16.30 18.75 22.86
C PRO A 120 15.74 17.63 23.75
N GLY A 121 15.84 16.38 23.29
CA GLY A 121 15.41 15.20 24.01
C GLY A 121 13.90 14.95 24.03
N ASP A 122 13.07 15.69 23.30
CA ASP A 122 11.66 15.37 23.13
C ASP A 122 11.45 14.13 22.23
N GLY A 123 10.20 13.76 21.98
CA GLY A 123 9.87 12.57 21.15
C GLY A 123 10.38 12.70 19.73
N ASN A 124 10.26 13.89 19.13
CA ASN A 124 10.73 14.16 17.77
C ASN A 124 12.26 14.10 17.69
N ASP A 125 12.95 14.75 18.62
CA ASP A 125 14.43 14.72 18.67
C ASP A 125 14.98 13.30 18.77
N ARG A 126 14.43 12.50 19.70
CA ARG A 126 14.81 11.08 19.82
C ARG A 126 14.48 10.27 18.55
N GLY A 127 13.32 10.50 17.94
CA GLY A 127 12.90 9.84 16.70
C GLY A 127 13.83 10.21 15.53
N ASN A 128 14.10 11.48 15.34
CA ASN A 128 14.98 11.99 14.29
C ASN A 128 16.42 11.47 14.45
N THR A 129 16.94 11.46 15.69
CA THR A 129 18.26 10.91 16.02
C THR A 129 18.34 9.42 15.69
N LYS A 130 17.31 8.65 16.03
CA LYS A 130 17.24 7.21 15.72
C LYS A 130 17.24 6.94 14.22
N LEU A 131 16.47 7.72 13.46
CA LEU A 131 16.40 7.58 12.01
C LEU A 131 17.75 7.91 11.35
N ARG A 132 18.41 8.99 11.78
CA ARG A 132 19.78 9.34 11.31
C ARG A 132 20.79 8.24 11.63
N ALA A 133 20.73 7.69 12.84
CA ALA A 133 21.60 6.59 13.26
C ALA A 133 21.36 5.31 12.44
N MET A 134 20.10 4.99 12.09
CA MET A 134 19.77 3.87 11.21
C MET A 134 20.45 4.01 9.84
N PHE A 135 20.36 5.18 9.21
CA PHE A 135 21.02 5.43 7.92
C PHE A 135 22.54 5.39 8.02
N ALA A 136 23.10 6.01 9.05
CA ALA A 136 24.55 6.06 9.26
C ALA A 136 25.17 4.68 9.57
N ALA A 137 24.39 3.76 10.12
CA ALA A 137 24.86 2.42 10.47
C ALA A 137 25.14 1.52 9.26
N LYS A 138 24.50 1.79 8.10
CA LYS A 138 24.59 0.97 6.88
C LYS A 138 24.62 1.86 5.63
N PRO A 139 25.67 2.69 5.44
CA PRO A 139 25.73 3.61 4.31
C PRO A 139 25.81 2.89 2.95
N GLU A 140 26.33 1.67 2.93
CA GLU A 140 26.36 0.79 1.75
C GLU A 140 24.94 0.34 1.31
N VAL A 141 23.99 0.32 2.24
CA VAL A 141 22.58 -0.02 1.97
C VAL A 141 21.79 1.23 1.61
N TYR A 142 21.84 2.24 2.47
CA TYR A 142 20.97 3.40 2.39
C TYR A 142 21.52 4.55 1.53
N GLY A 143 22.81 4.53 1.21
CA GLY A 143 23.47 5.65 0.53
C GLY A 143 23.57 6.89 1.43
N GLN A 144 23.17 8.03 0.90
CA GLN A 144 23.19 9.32 1.61
C GLN A 144 21.79 9.95 1.67
N PRO A 145 20.86 9.36 2.44
CA PRO A 145 19.53 9.91 2.58
C PRO A 145 19.56 11.28 3.26
N THR A 146 18.76 12.21 2.77
CA THR A 146 18.58 13.51 3.43
C THR A 146 17.53 13.38 4.53
N VAL A 147 17.85 13.84 5.75
CA VAL A 147 16.85 13.99 6.83
C VAL A 147 16.59 15.48 7.05
N ARG A 148 15.41 15.94 6.63
CA ARG A 148 15.00 17.35 6.69
C ARG A 148 14.00 17.58 7.81
N GLU A 149 14.34 18.45 8.74
CA GLU A 149 13.43 18.87 9.82
C GLU A 149 12.57 20.05 9.36
N VAL A 150 11.25 19.94 9.55
CA VAL A 150 10.30 20.99 9.18
C VAL A 150 9.36 21.31 10.34
N ASP A 151 8.90 22.57 10.35
CA ASP A 151 7.80 23.01 11.19
C ASP A 151 6.48 22.69 10.47
N PRO A 152 5.60 21.85 11.02
CA PRO A 152 4.36 21.47 10.35
C PRO A 152 3.36 22.63 10.20
N ALA A 153 3.52 23.73 10.95
CA ALA A 153 2.70 24.91 10.78
C ALA A 153 3.11 25.77 9.57
N ALA A 154 4.39 25.68 9.16
CA ALA A 154 4.94 26.39 8.00
C ALA A 154 5.96 25.50 7.26
N PRO A 155 5.51 24.35 6.69
CA PRO A 155 6.41 23.35 6.16
C PRO A 155 7.05 23.78 4.84
N VAL A 156 8.38 23.62 4.75
CA VAL A 156 9.16 23.77 3.51
C VAL A 156 9.89 22.47 3.24
N LEU A 157 9.36 21.68 2.32
CA LEU A 157 9.84 20.31 2.07
C LEU A 157 11.06 20.25 1.14
N GLY A 158 11.25 21.26 0.32
CA GLY A 158 12.32 21.36 -0.67
C GLY A 158 12.10 22.57 -1.58
N ALA A 159 12.88 22.66 -2.65
CA ALA A 159 12.62 23.64 -3.70
C ALA A 159 11.27 23.33 -4.38
N PRO A 160 10.51 24.35 -4.83
CA PRO A 160 9.29 24.10 -5.60
C PRO A 160 9.56 23.24 -6.84
N ASN A 161 8.63 22.34 -7.16
CA ASN A 161 8.70 21.48 -8.35
C ASN A 161 9.98 20.62 -8.43
N SER A 162 10.49 20.15 -7.29
CA SER A 162 11.72 19.36 -7.24
C SER A 162 11.50 17.86 -7.03
N ALA A 163 10.37 17.44 -6.44
CA ALA A 163 10.09 16.04 -6.16
C ALA A 163 9.23 15.39 -7.26
N ASP A 164 9.51 14.14 -7.57
CA ASP A 164 8.67 13.31 -8.45
C ASP A 164 7.54 12.65 -7.66
N VAL A 165 7.84 12.22 -6.43
CA VAL A 165 6.91 11.51 -5.55
C VAL A 165 7.03 12.02 -4.12
N VAL A 166 5.88 12.28 -3.50
CA VAL A 166 5.73 12.51 -2.05
C VAL A 166 4.88 11.38 -1.48
N LEU A 167 5.35 10.71 -0.45
CA LEU A 167 4.66 9.62 0.23
C LEU A 167 4.40 9.95 1.69
N THR A 168 3.20 9.60 2.16
CA THR A 168 2.86 9.71 3.58
C THR A 168 2.03 8.51 4.04
N PHE A 169 2.39 7.97 5.20
CA PHE A 169 1.80 6.75 5.72
C PHE A 169 1.36 6.96 7.16
N ARG A 170 0.05 7.08 7.39
CA ARG A 170 -0.59 7.21 8.71
C ARG A 170 -0.16 8.48 9.47
N ASN A 171 -0.20 9.63 8.77
CA ASN A 171 0.18 10.91 9.34
C ASN A 171 -0.90 11.99 9.17
N ALA A 172 -1.80 11.88 8.18
CA ALA A 172 -2.80 12.92 7.92
C ALA A 172 -3.67 13.18 9.15
N HIS A 173 -4.04 12.13 9.89
CA HIS A 173 -4.78 12.26 11.15
C HIS A 173 -4.03 13.09 12.21
N ASN A 174 -2.70 13.00 12.28
CA ASN A 174 -1.90 13.81 13.22
C ASN A 174 -1.96 15.29 12.87
N TRP A 175 -1.93 15.64 11.58
CA TRP A 175 -2.05 17.04 11.14
C TRP A 175 -3.46 17.57 11.37
N VAL A 176 -4.51 16.76 11.14
CA VAL A 176 -5.89 17.10 11.47
C VAL A 176 -6.06 17.36 12.97
N MET A 177 -5.46 16.52 13.82
CA MET A 177 -5.47 16.74 15.28
C MET A 177 -4.78 18.04 15.67
N ALA A 178 -3.69 18.38 15.00
CA ALA A 178 -2.90 19.60 15.26
C ALA A 178 -3.45 20.85 14.55
N GLY A 179 -4.36 20.73 13.57
CA GLY A 179 -4.94 21.83 12.80
C GLY A 179 -3.98 22.45 11.79
N ASN A 180 -3.02 21.67 11.28
CA ASN A 180 -2.04 22.13 10.29
C ASN A 180 -2.09 21.31 8.97
N GLU A 181 -3.14 20.52 8.78
CA GLU A 181 -3.34 19.68 7.59
C GLU A 181 -3.32 20.47 6.28
N ALA A 182 -3.96 21.63 6.23
CA ALA A 182 -3.98 22.47 5.04
C ALA A 182 -2.58 22.95 4.64
N ALA A 183 -1.75 23.35 5.60
CA ALA A 183 -0.37 23.77 5.36
C ALA A 183 0.50 22.62 4.83
N MET A 184 0.32 21.40 5.39
CA MET A 184 1.04 20.21 4.95
C MET A 184 0.65 19.83 3.51
N PHE A 185 -0.65 19.77 3.18
CA PHE A 185 -1.08 19.43 1.81
C PHE A 185 -0.62 20.47 0.78
N LYS A 186 -0.65 21.76 1.15
CA LYS A 186 -0.07 22.81 0.30
C LYS A 186 1.42 22.58 0.06
N ALA A 187 2.19 22.24 1.07
CA ALA A 187 3.63 22.01 0.94
C ALA A 187 3.93 20.77 0.08
N PHE A 188 3.08 19.73 0.12
CA PHE A 188 3.18 18.58 -0.80
C PHE A 188 2.97 19.04 -2.24
N PHE A 189 1.97 19.89 -2.49
CA PHE A 189 1.71 20.43 -3.80
C PHE A 189 2.86 21.31 -4.30
N ASP A 190 3.38 22.18 -3.46
CA ASP A 190 4.45 23.11 -3.84
C ASP A 190 5.74 22.38 -4.26
N VAL A 191 6.13 21.34 -3.50
CA VAL A 191 7.38 20.60 -3.76
C VAL A 191 7.30 19.67 -4.96
N LEU A 192 6.11 19.12 -5.27
CA LEU A 192 5.93 18.19 -6.38
C LEU A 192 6.07 18.89 -7.73
N LYS A 193 6.73 18.21 -8.68
CA LYS A 193 6.72 18.60 -10.08
C LYS A 193 5.31 18.53 -10.68
N PRO A 194 4.97 19.31 -11.72
CA PRO A 194 3.78 19.06 -12.53
C PRO A 194 3.77 17.60 -13.04
N GLY A 195 2.67 16.89 -12.83
CA GLY A 195 2.56 15.46 -13.09
C GLY A 195 3.12 14.55 -12.00
N GLY A 196 3.69 15.11 -10.92
CA GLY A 196 4.20 14.36 -9.78
C GLY A 196 3.09 13.73 -8.94
N THR A 197 3.44 12.71 -8.18
CA THR A 197 2.51 11.88 -7.39
C THR A 197 2.58 12.19 -5.91
N LEU A 198 1.40 12.40 -5.29
CA LEU A 198 1.22 12.27 -3.85
C LEU A 198 0.57 10.92 -3.55
N GLY A 199 1.30 10.02 -2.86
CA GLY A 199 0.79 8.76 -2.34
C GLY A 199 0.46 8.88 -0.86
N LEU A 200 -0.79 8.57 -0.49
CA LEU A 200 -1.28 8.70 0.87
C LEU A 200 -1.94 7.40 1.34
N VAL A 201 -1.51 6.91 2.51
CA VAL A 201 -2.19 5.85 3.25
C VAL A 201 -2.55 6.39 4.63
N ASP A 202 -3.83 6.32 5.02
CA ASP A 202 -4.23 6.67 6.40
C ASP A 202 -5.42 5.86 6.88
N HIS A 203 -5.71 5.92 8.17
CA HIS A 203 -6.80 5.21 8.84
C HIS A 203 -8.15 5.69 8.33
N ARG A 204 -8.93 4.79 7.73
CA ARG A 204 -10.22 5.10 7.10
C ARG A 204 -11.36 4.98 8.10
N ALA A 205 -12.11 6.07 8.27
CA ALA A 205 -13.30 6.14 9.10
C ALA A 205 -14.45 5.26 8.57
N ARG A 206 -15.44 5.00 9.41
CA ARG A 206 -16.75 4.50 8.97
C ARG A 206 -17.44 5.57 8.10
N PRO A 207 -18.29 5.16 7.15
CA PRO A 207 -19.05 6.12 6.32
C PRO A 207 -19.94 7.08 7.12
N ASP A 208 -20.44 6.62 8.26
CA ASP A 208 -21.33 7.36 9.16
C ASP A 208 -20.64 8.05 10.33
N GLN A 209 -19.30 8.05 10.37
CA GLN A 209 -18.53 8.63 11.48
C GLN A 209 -18.68 10.16 11.51
N PRO A 210 -19.13 10.73 12.65
CA PRO A 210 -19.23 12.17 12.79
C PRO A 210 -17.87 12.86 12.63
N PRO A 211 -17.78 14.01 11.92
CA PRO A 211 -16.52 14.75 11.78
C PRO A 211 -15.87 15.12 13.12
N ALA A 212 -16.66 15.34 14.16
CA ALA A 212 -16.16 15.65 15.50
C ALA A 212 -15.30 14.52 16.11
N GLU A 213 -15.48 13.27 15.67
CA GLU A 213 -14.76 12.12 16.17
C GLU A 213 -13.38 11.91 15.50
N MET A 214 -13.09 12.59 14.39
CA MET A 214 -11.81 12.44 13.67
C MET A 214 -10.61 12.63 14.59
N LYS A 215 -10.63 13.68 15.42
CA LYS A 215 -9.51 14.02 16.31
C LYS A 215 -9.34 13.06 17.47
N SER A 216 -10.42 12.48 17.97
CA SER A 216 -10.37 11.56 19.12
C SER A 216 -10.14 10.11 18.73
N SER A 217 -10.58 9.71 17.53
CA SER A 217 -10.47 8.34 17.06
C SER A 217 -9.24 8.06 16.18
N GLY A 218 -8.68 9.09 15.53
CA GLY A 218 -7.60 8.95 14.55
C GLY A 218 -8.06 8.36 13.21
N TYR A 219 -9.35 8.10 13.02
CA TYR A 219 -9.92 7.67 11.74
C TYR A 219 -10.44 8.89 10.97
N LEU A 220 -10.08 8.98 9.69
CA LEU A 220 -10.49 10.06 8.81
C LEU A 220 -11.47 9.57 7.75
N PRO A 221 -12.58 10.29 7.49
CA PRO A 221 -13.39 10.06 6.30
C PRO A 221 -12.54 10.24 5.03
N GLU A 222 -12.67 9.33 4.09
CA GLU A 222 -11.88 9.35 2.85
C GLU A 222 -12.16 10.63 2.05
N ASP A 223 -13.43 11.04 1.95
CA ASP A 223 -13.82 12.26 1.24
C ASP A 223 -13.26 13.54 1.89
N TYR A 224 -13.05 13.54 3.21
CA TYR A 224 -12.39 14.65 3.89
C TYR A 224 -10.93 14.79 3.43
N VAL A 225 -10.18 13.68 3.38
CA VAL A 225 -8.79 13.67 2.92
C VAL A 225 -8.69 14.06 1.45
N ILE A 226 -9.61 13.56 0.62
CA ILE A 226 -9.71 13.95 -0.79
C ILE A 226 -10.01 15.46 -0.92
N GLY A 227 -10.88 15.99 -0.07
CA GLY A 227 -11.20 17.42 -0.01
C GLY A 227 -9.96 18.28 0.29
N LEU A 228 -9.14 17.87 1.27
CA LEU A 228 -7.88 18.55 1.61
C LEU A 228 -6.91 18.57 0.44
N ALA A 229 -6.73 17.44 -0.23
CA ALA A 229 -5.85 17.34 -1.40
C ALA A 229 -6.34 18.22 -2.56
N LYS A 230 -7.65 18.19 -2.86
CA LYS A 230 -8.26 19.05 -3.87
C LYS A 230 -8.12 20.54 -3.55
N ALA A 231 -8.32 20.92 -2.29
CA ALA A 231 -8.14 22.30 -1.85
C ALA A 231 -6.70 22.81 -2.02
N ALA A 232 -5.70 21.90 -1.93
CA ALA A 232 -4.30 22.22 -2.22
C ALA A 232 -3.98 22.26 -3.73
N GLY A 233 -4.88 21.82 -4.62
CA GLY A 233 -4.72 21.83 -6.07
C GLY A 233 -4.49 20.47 -6.71
N PHE A 234 -4.52 19.38 -5.94
CA PHE A 234 -4.36 18.02 -6.46
C PHE A 234 -5.62 17.50 -7.17
N GLU A 235 -5.42 16.59 -8.12
CA GLU A 235 -6.45 15.73 -8.68
C GLU A 235 -6.32 14.33 -8.10
N LEU A 236 -7.47 13.73 -7.71
CA LEU A 236 -7.50 12.32 -7.33
C LEU A 236 -7.30 11.48 -8.60
N ALA A 237 -6.19 10.77 -8.68
CA ALA A 237 -5.88 9.90 -9.81
C ALA A 237 -6.52 8.51 -9.63
N ASP A 238 -6.46 7.93 -8.42
CA ASP A 238 -6.96 6.58 -8.19
C ASP A 238 -7.08 6.25 -6.70
N ARG A 239 -7.78 5.14 -6.38
CA ARG A 239 -7.96 4.56 -5.04
C ARG A 239 -7.62 3.09 -5.06
N SER A 240 -7.14 2.55 -3.94
CA SER A 240 -6.85 1.12 -3.81
C SER A 240 -7.29 0.58 -2.46
N GLU A 241 -7.86 -0.62 -2.47
CA GLU A 241 -8.23 -1.36 -1.28
C GLU A 241 -7.11 -2.27 -0.75
N VAL A 242 -5.88 -2.12 -1.27
CA VAL A 242 -4.73 -2.98 -0.91
C VAL A 242 -4.43 -2.99 0.59
N ASN A 243 -4.72 -1.90 1.30
CA ASN A 243 -4.53 -1.77 2.74
C ASN A 243 -5.86 -1.79 3.52
N ALA A 244 -6.94 -2.24 2.91
CA ALA A 244 -8.22 -2.41 3.60
C ALA A 244 -8.15 -3.56 4.61
N ASN A 245 -8.83 -3.38 5.74
CA ASN A 245 -9.03 -4.42 6.74
C ASN A 245 -10.49 -4.45 7.19
N PRO A 246 -11.32 -5.32 6.63
CA PRO A 246 -12.75 -5.41 6.98
C PRO A 246 -12.99 -5.90 8.43
N ALA A 247 -11.98 -6.48 9.10
CA ALA A 247 -12.08 -6.87 10.51
C ALA A 247 -11.99 -5.67 11.48
N ASP A 248 -11.53 -4.50 10.98
CA ASP A 248 -11.46 -3.27 11.77
C ASP A 248 -12.85 -2.61 11.82
N THR A 249 -13.53 -2.71 12.96
CA THR A 249 -14.87 -2.15 13.20
C THR A 249 -14.87 -0.65 13.49
N LYS A 250 -13.70 -0.07 13.83
CA LYS A 250 -13.47 1.38 14.02
C LYS A 250 -14.24 2.02 15.19
N ASP A 251 -14.80 1.23 16.08
CA ASP A 251 -15.63 1.65 17.22
C ASP A 251 -14.94 1.44 18.59
N TYR A 252 -13.63 1.58 18.61
CA TYR A 252 -12.82 1.30 19.80
C TYR A 252 -12.73 2.49 20.76
N ALA A 253 -12.70 2.20 22.07
CA ALA A 253 -12.65 3.20 23.13
C ALA A 253 -11.45 4.17 23.05
N LYS A 254 -10.36 3.75 22.44
CA LYS A 254 -9.16 4.57 22.20
C LYS A 254 -8.91 4.77 20.69
N GLY A 255 -9.96 4.73 19.88
CA GLY A 255 -9.84 4.85 18.43
C GLY A 255 -8.84 3.85 17.86
N VAL A 256 -8.18 4.23 16.79
CA VAL A 256 -7.21 3.40 16.06
C VAL A 256 -6.04 2.91 16.91
N TRP A 257 -5.68 3.62 17.97
CA TRP A 257 -4.58 3.26 18.87
C TRP A 257 -4.88 2.04 19.74
N THR A 258 -6.12 1.55 19.76
CA THR A 258 -6.50 0.27 20.37
C THR A 258 -5.88 -0.91 19.62
N LEU A 259 -5.71 -0.78 18.30
CA LEU A 259 -5.16 -1.81 17.42
C LEU A 259 -3.62 -1.82 17.38
N PRO A 260 -3.01 -2.91 16.86
CA PRO A 260 -1.58 -2.93 16.56
C PRO A 260 -1.15 -1.79 15.62
N PRO A 261 0.06 -1.30 15.77
CA PRO A 261 1.11 -1.75 16.68
C PRO A 261 1.05 -1.12 18.08
N VAL A 262 0.14 -0.16 18.31
CA VAL A 262 0.13 0.65 19.54
C VAL A 262 -0.41 -0.14 20.72
N LEU A 263 -1.58 -0.80 20.56
CA LEU A 263 -2.24 -1.60 21.61
C LEU A 263 -2.35 -0.82 22.93
N THR A 264 -2.92 0.40 22.88
CA THR A 264 -2.96 1.36 24.00
C THR A 264 -3.63 0.79 25.27
N LEU A 265 -4.50 -0.21 25.13
CA LEU A 265 -5.16 -0.86 26.26
C LEU A 265 -4.28 -1.92 26.96
N GLY A 266 -3.03 -2.09 26.51
CA GLY A 266 -2.07 -3.02 27.12
C GLY A 266 -2.55 -4.47 26.99
N GLU A 267 -2.75 -5.14 28.14
CA GLU A 267 -3.18 -6.55 28.16
C GLU A 267 -4.71 -6.72 28.07
N GLN A 268 -5.49 -5.63 28.18
CA GLN A 268 -6.94 -5.71 28.06
C GLN A 268 -7.34 -6.12 26.65
N ASP A 269 -8.01 -7.27 26.50
CA ASP A 269 -8.46 -7.84 25.22
C ASP A 269 -7.37 -7.92 24.15
N ARG A 270 -6.11 -8.05 24.56
CA ARG A 270 -4.94 -7.97 23.68
C ARG A 270 -5.02 -8.95 22.51
N ASP A 271 -5.36 -10.21 22.78
CA ASP A 271 -5.46 -11.24 21.75
C ASP A 271 -6.52 -10.91 20.70
N LYS A 272 -7.66 -10.36 21.15
CA LYS A 272 -8.73 -9.90 20.26
C LYS A 272 -8.21 -8.82 19.30
N TYR A 273 -7.53 -7.80 19.83
CA TYR A 273 -7.02 -6.70 19.01
C TYR A 273 -5.85 -7.14 18.11
N GLN A 274 -5.01 -8.05 18.57
CA GLN A 274 -3.96 -8.66 17.74
C GLN A 274 -4.54 -9.50 16.59
N ALA A 275 -5.66 -10.21 16.82
CA ALA A 275 -6.34 -11.00 15.81
C ALA A 275 -6.96 -10.12 14.71
N ILE A 276 -7.44 -8.91 15.05
CA ILE A 276 -7.91 -7.92 14.07
C ILE A 276 -6.74 -7.46 13.17
N GLY A 277 -5.56 -7.25 13.75
CA GLY A 277 -4.39 -6.76 13.06
C GLY A 277 -4.31 -5.22 13.00
N GLU A 278 -3.57 -4.67 12.01
CA GLU A 278 -3.51 -3.23 11.81
C GLU A 278 -4.84 -2.71 11.24
N SER A 279 -5.13 -1.43 11.47
CA SER A 279 -6.39 -0.77 11.06
C SER A 279 -6.72 -0.89 9.57
N ASP A 280 -7.98 -0.71 9.26
CA ASP A 280 -8.44 -0.43 7.90
C ASP A 280 -7.90 0.91 7.41
N ARG A 281 -7.36 0.94 6.17
CA ARG A 281 -6.69 2.13 5.63
C ARG A 281 -7.09 2.42 4.21
N MET A 282 -7.49 3.67 3.97
CA MET A 282 -7.56 4.22 2.63
C MET A 282 -6.17 4.26 2.00
N THR A 283 -6.08 4.04 0.71
CA THR A 283 -4.86 4.19 -0.09
C THR A 283 -5.20 5.03 -1.31
N LEU A 284 -4.72 6.28 -1.31
CA LEU A 284 -5.12 7.30 -2.27
C LEU A 284 -3.91 7.79 -3.06
N ARG A 285 -4.04 7.84 -4.38
CA ARG A 285 -3.06 8.42 -5.28
C ARG A 285 -3.61 9.71 -5.88
N PHE A 286 -2.85 10.78 -5.69
CA PHE A 286 -3.15 12.08 -6.27
C PHE A 286 -2.06 12.50 -7.24
N THR A 287 -2.42 13.31 -8.22
CA THR A 287 -1.47 13.90 -9.17
C THR A 287 -1.52 15.41 -9.10
N LYS A 288 -0.37 16.06 -9.13
CA LYS A 288 -0.29 17.50 -9.41
C LYS A 288 -0.55 17.71 -10.88
N PRO A 289 -1.57 18.51 -11.29
CA PRO A 289 -1.87 18.75 -12.71
C PRO A 289 -0.66 19.21 -13.50
N ARG A 290 -0.59 18.78 -14.75
CA ARG A 290 0.34 19.34 -15.75
C ARG A 290 -0.29 20.62 -16.27
N GLN A 291 0.32 21.74 -15.95
CA GLN A 291 -0.09 23.04 -16.53
C GLN A 291 0.37 23.14 -17.98
#